data_a47ce876b3b9da1a563c7c52cf4264ca
#
_entry.id   a47ce876b3b9da1a563c7c52cf4264ca
#
_cell.length_a   1.000
_cell.length_b   1.000
_cell.length_c   1.000
_cell.angle_alpha   90.00
_cell.angle_beta   90.00
_cell.angle_gamma   90.00
#
_symmetry.space_group_name_H-M   'P 1'
#
loop_
_entity.id
_entity.type
_entity.pdbx_description
1 polymer ?
#
loop_
_entity_poly.entity_id
_entity_poly.type
_entity_poly.pdbx_seq_one_letter_code
_entity_poly.pdbx_strand_id
1 'polypeptide(L)'
;MADLPAKVSTPFVSLKILVLTSSTGGGHDSRARALRLWAESEDAKQAGLQAEVRITRPLEDGSRLYRLGTWLYNTIQKTCPRLHKLYFPFLERANLHRNAGRILGARGFRKTVLSFEPDVVFSVHAHLNHGYRDLAMQAMPKPPAFVIYCGELADGPGFSRHWINPAADLFVGPVEETCEAARGRGMPADRTFRSGFLLRPSFFHKLPPDDEASFVRRKWDLDPWLPLLVLGTGANGVNRHLKVTRSFLAKSKPGQVIALCGSNDRALRDLEALPQGHGFSLRALPTIGAADMAPLLRAADLLYARPGAGTASEAIVCGTPMLFDVSGGIMPQEQNNLNLWKKRTGLAPTCENPAEVHQYFAKGARPVAYASDETPLRLLEKLHSIVATR
;
A
#
# COMPACT_ATOMS: atom_id res chain seq x y z
N MET A 1 46.04 30.49 15.68
CA MET A 1 44.75 29.85 15.95
C MET A 1 43.68 30.73 15.29
N ALA A 2 43.22 30.33 14.13
CA ALA A 2 42.20 31.07 13.42
C ALA A 2 40.83 30.48 13.80
N ASP A 3 39.95 31.31 14.38
CA ASP A 3 38.56 30.95 14.70
C ASP A 3 37.82 30.58 13.42
N LEU A 4 37.34 29.33 13.36
CA LEU A 4 36.38 28.89 12.36
C LEU A 4 35.04 29.54 12.70
N PRO A 5 34.37 30.21 11.76
CA PRO A 5 33.10 30.81 12.00
C PRO A 5 32.05 29.73 12.35
N ALA A 6 31.35 29.93 13.49
CA ALA A 6 30.24 29.10 13.92
C ALA A 6 29.23 28.97 12.77
N LYS A 7 28.92 27.73 12.36
CA LYS A 7 27.79 27.46 11.45
C LYS A 7 26.53 28.03 12.05
N VAL A 8 26.04 29.12 11.50
CA VAL A 8 24.71 29.66 11.78
C VAL A 8 23.71 28.58 11.40
N SER A 9 23.17 27.89 12.37
CA SER A 9 22.03 27.01 12.17
C SER A 9 20.81 27.88 11.82
N THR A 10 20.56 28.04 10.52
CA THR A 10 19.24 28.51 10.08
C THR A 10 18.19 27.58 10.70
N PRO A 11 17.14 28.12 11.33
CA PRO A 11 16.07 27.29 11.86
C PRO A 11 15.48 26.49 10.70
N PHE A 12 15.62 25.16 10.74
CA PHE A 12 14.97 24.28 9.79
C PHE A 12 13.46 24.48 9.93
N VAL A 13 12.87 25.21 8.98
CA VAL A 13 11.41 25.27 8.86
C VAL A 13 10.97 23.86 8.43
N SER A 14 10.44 23.10 9.38
CA SER A 14 9.96 21.76 9.13
C SER A 14 8.82 21.82 8.12
N LEU A 15 8.97 21.11 7.00
CA LEU A 15 7.94 20.99 5.95
C LEU A 15 6.63 20.46 6.56
N LYS A 16 5.50 21.12 6.31
CA LYS A 16 4.19 20.70 6.80
C LYS A 16 3.41 20.00 5.70
N ILE A 17 3.12 18.72 5.88
CA ILE A 17 2.42 17.87 4.90
C ILE A 17 1.06 17.45 5.46
N LEU A 18 -0.03 17.90 4.81
CA LEU A 18 -1.38 17.42 5.08
C LEU A 18 -1.73 16.25 4.15
N VAL A 19 -1.80 15.04 4.69
CA VAL A 19 -2.12 13.84 3.91
C VAL A 19 -3.63 13.60 3.88
N LEU A 20 -4.18 13.49 2.67
CA LEU A 20 -5.58 13.16 2.43
C LEU A 20 -5.71 11.66 2.12
N THR A 21 -6.44 10.94 2.95
CA THR A 21 -6.69 9.50 2.78
C THR A 21 -8.16 9.15 2.98
N SER A 22 -8.51 7.89 2.79
CA SER A 22 -9.81 7.29 3.13
C SER A 22 -9.60 5.84 3.58
N SER A 23 -10.46 5.35 4.45
CA SER A 23 -10.39 3.97 4.97
C SER A 23 -10.91 2.91 3.99
N THR A 24 -11.16 3.27 2.72
CA THR A 24 -11.55 2.33 1.67
C THR A 24 -10.40 1.36 1.34
N GLY A 25 -10.60 0.07 1.59
CA GLY A 25 -9.65 -0.99 1.22
C GLY A 25 -8.33 -1.04 2.00
N GLY A 26 -8.05 -0.11 2.91
CA GLY A 26 -6.85 -0.10 3.79
C GLY A 26 -5.51 0.28 3.14
N GLY A 27 -5.36 0.17 1.83
CA GLY A 27 -4.12 0.50 1.11
C GLY A 27 -3.77 1.98 1.16
N HIS A 28 -4.77 2.85 1.10
CA HIS A 28 -4.61 4.30 1.18
C HIS A 28 -4.08 4.73 2.56
N ASP A 29 -4.68 4.23 3.62
CA ASP A 29 -4.25 4.48 5.00
C ASP A 29 -2.84 3.95 5.28
N SER A 30 -2.46 2.82 4.66
CA SER A 30 -1.11 2.27 4.78
C SER A 30 -0.07 3.21 4.18
N ARG A 31 -0.35 3.78 2.99
CA ARG A 31 0.53 4.75 2.33
C ARG A 31 0.63 6.07 3.10
N ALA A 32 -0.50 6.57 3.61
CA ALA A 32 -0.50 7.77 4.46
C ALA A 32 0.38 7.59 5.69
N ARG A 33 0.27 6.46 6.37
CA ARG A 33 1.12 6.11 7.52
C ARG A 33 2.57 5.91 7.14
N ALA A 34 2.84 5.31 5.97
CA ALA A 34 4.20 5.13 5.49
C ALA A 34 4.91 6.47 5.27
N LEU A 35 4.24 7.45 4.63
CA LEU A 35 4.81 8.78 4.46
C LEU A 35 5.17 9.43 5.80
N ARG A 36 4.27 9.35 6.79
CA ARG A 36 4.54 9.89 8.14
C ARG A 36 5.73 9.21 8.79
N LEU A 37 5.80 7.88 8.76
CA LEU A 37 6.92 7.15 9.35
C LEU A 37 8.27 7.47 8.67
N TRP A 38 8.27 7.69 7.37
CA TRP A 38 9.47 8.13 6.66
C TRP A 38 9.86 9.56 7.05
N ALA A 39 8.91 10.49 7.11
CA ALA A 39 9.18 11.86 7.53
C ALA A 39 9.70 11.98 8.99
N GLU A 40 9.32 11.03 9.84
CA GLU A 40 9.74 10.92 11.25
C GLU A 40 11.00 10.03 11.43
N SER A 41 11.50 9.38 10.36
CA SER A 41 12.62 8.43 10.44
C SER A 41 13.98 9.07 10.69
N GLU A 42 14.92 8.30 11.25
CA GLU A 42 16.31 8.73 11.39
C GLU A 42 16.96 8.99 10.02
N ASP A 43 16.60 8.23 8.98
CA ASP A 43 17.09 8.48 7.62
C ASP A 43 16.69 9.87 7.11
N ALA A 44 15.41 10.25 7.30
CA ALA A 44 14.95 11.60 6.93
C ALA A 44 15.64 12.68 7.76
N LYS A 45 15.88 12.42 9.05
CA LYS A 45 16.62 13.34 9.94
C LYS A 45 18.05 13.55 9.48
N GLN A 46 18.76 12.48 9.19
CA GLN A 46 20.15 12.54 8.69
C GLN A 46 20.26 13.24 7.33
N ALA A 47 19.23 13.06 6.47
CA ALA A 47 19.14 13.73 5.17
C ALA A 47 18.63 15.18 5.25
N GLY A 48 18.19 15.68 6.41
CA GLY A 48 17.57 17.00 6.54
C GLY A 48 16.19 17.12 5.89
N LEU A 49 15.47 16.00 5.77
CA LEU A 49 14.18 15.89 5.07
C LEU A 49 12.99 15.66 6.01
N GLN A 50 13.15 15.99 7.29
CA GLN A 50 12.07 15.85 8.25
C GLN A 50 10.87 16.73 7.89
N ALA A 51 9.67 16.22 8.17
CA ALA A 51 8.44 16.94 7.95
C ALA A 51 7.40 16.66 9.04
N GLU A 52 6.59 17.66 9.37
CA GLU A 52 5.40 17.47 10.20
C GLU A 52 4.26 16.91 9.33
N VAL A 53 3.80 15.70 9.61
CA VAL A 53 2.78 15.03 8.81
C VAL A 53 1.48 14.89 9.58
N ARG A 54 0.42 15.56 9.11
CA ARG A 54 -0.94 15.40 9.61
C ARG A 54 -1.77 14.58 8.61
N ILE A 55 -2.42 13.52 9.08
CA ILE A 55 -3.30 12.67 8.27
C ILE A 55 -4.76 13.01 8.56
N THR A 56 -5.56 13.20 7.52
CA THR A 56 -7.01 13.44 7.62
C THR A 56 -7.77 12.53 6.66
N ARG A 57 -9.02 12.22 7.00
CA ARG A 57 -9.94 11.44 6.19
C ARG A 57 -11.14 12.30 5.78
N PRO A 58 -11.00 13.20 4.80
CA PRO A 58 -12.01 14.22 4.52
C PRO A 58 -13.39 13.65 4.15
N LEU A 59 -13.46 12.43 3.60
CA LEU A 59 -14.74 11.78 3.32
C LEU A 59 -15.45 11.39 4.61
N GLU A 60 -14.77 10.66 5.49
CA GLU A 60 -15.33 10.13 6.71
C GLU A 60 -15.56 11.22 7.76
N ASP A 61 -14.66 12.19 7.81
CA ASP A 61 -14.73 13.31 8.76
C ASP A 61 -15.77 14.37 8.33
N GLY A 62 -15.97 14.50 7.01
CA GLY A 62 -16.81 15.54 6.41
C GLY A 62 -18.31 15.27 6.50
N SER A 63 -18.75 13.99 6.45
CA SER A 63 -20.19 13.67 6.38
C SER A 63 -20.50 12.24 6.83
N ARG A 64 -21.61 12.12 7.60
CA ARG A 64 -22.15 10.80 7.95
C ARG A 64 -22.54 9.98 6.70
N LEU A 65 -22.99 10.64 5.64
CA LEU A 65 -23.34 9.98 4.38
C LEU A 65 -22.11 9.38 3.70
N TYR A 66 -20.99 10.10 3.65
CA TYR A 66 -19.73 9.58 3.10
C TYR A 66 -19.19 8.42 3.95
N ARG A 67 -19.32 8.52 5.28
CA ARG A 67 -18.94 7.44 6.21
C ARG A 67 -19.73 6.17 5.95
N LEU A 68 -21.05 6.30 5.74
CA LEU A 68 -21.91 5.18 5.35
C LEU A 68 -21.49 4.60 4.00
N GLY A 69 -21.17 5.43 3.01
CA GLY A 69 -20.68 5.00 1.69
C GLY A 69 -19.37 4.21 1.78
N THR A 70 -18.42 4.68 2.57
CA THR A 70 -17.14 3.98 2.83
C THR A 70 -17.37 2.64 3.53
N TRP A 71 -18.26 2.61 4.53
CA TRP A 71 -18.62 1.38 5.23
C TRP A 71 -19.28 0.37 4.28
N LEU A 72 -20.23 0.81 3.44
CA LEU A 72 -20.90 -0.04 2.45
C LEU A 72 -19.90 -0.60 1.43
N TYR A 73 -19.00 0.23 0.92
CA TYR A 73 -17.92 -0.18 0.02
C TYR A 73 -17.08 -1.30 0.63
N ASN A 74 -16.59 -1.11 1.86
CA ASN A 74 -15.79 -2.11 2.57
C ASN A 74 -16.59 -3.40 2.84
N THR A 75 -17.87 -3.28 3.14
CA THR A 75 -18.77 -4.43 3.36
C THR A 75 -18.96 -5.23 2.07
N ILE A 76 -19.21 -4.57 0.95
CA ILE A 76 -19.34 -5.23 -0.37
C ILE A 76 -18.03 -5.96 -0.73
N GLN A 77 -16.87 -5.33 -0.50
CA GLN A 77 -15.59 -5.99 -0.75
C GLN A 77 -15.38 -7.24 0.10
N LYS A 78 -15.87 -7.23 1.36
CA LYS A 78 -15.74 -8.37 2.28
C LYS A 78 -16.69 -9.52 1.94
N THR A 79 -17.94 -9.20 1.61
CA THR A 79 -19.01 -10.20 1.52
C THR A 79 -19.28 -10.68 0.10
N CYS A 80 -19.20 -9.79 -0.90
CA CYS A 80 -19.51 -10.11 -2.28
C CYS A 80 -18.63 -9.33 -3.28
N PRO A 81 -17.33 -9.71 -3.43
CA PRO A 81 -16.39 -9.01 -4.32
C PRO A 81 -16.86 -8.91 -5.78
N ARG A 82 -17.72 -9.84 -6.23
CA ARG A 82 -18.28 -9.83 -7.60
C ARG A 82 -19.18 -8.62 -7.88
N LEU A 83 -19.86 -8.08 -6.87
CA LEU A 83 -20.66 -6.86 -7.00
C LEU A 83 -19.81 -5.62 -7.29
N HIS A 84 -18.51 -5.67 -6.98
CA HIS A 84 -17.59 -4.59 -7.30
C HIS A 84 -17.52 -4.28 -8.80
N LYS A 85 -17.71 -5.29 -9.67
CA LYS A 85 -17.76 -5.11 -11.13
C LYS A 85 -18.92 -4.20 -11.58
N LEU A 86 -20.03 -4.21 -10.85
CA LEU A 86 -21.19 -3.34 -11.13
C LEU A 86 -21.04 -1.96 -10.47
N TYR A 87 -20.47 -1.93 -9.28
CA TYR A 87 -20.32 -0.70 -8.49
C TYR A 87 -19.20 0.21 -8.98
N PHE A 88 -18.08 -0.37 -9.44
CA PHE A 88 -16.92 0.39 -9.92
C PHE A 88 -17.24 1.32 -11.11
N PRO A 89 -17.96 0.89 -12.17
CA PRO A 89 -18.36 1.78 -13.27
C PRO A 89 -19.28 2.93 -12.82
N PHE A 90 -20.11 2.70 -11.79
CA PHE A 90 -20.93 3.76 -11.20
C PHE A 90 -20.06 4.82 -10.52
N LEU A 91 -19.08 4.40 -9.68
CA LEU A 91 -18.14 5.31 -9.03
C LEU A 91 -17.29 6.08 -10.05
N GLU A 92 -16.86 5.42 -11.12
CA GLU A 92 -16.10 6.06 -12.19
C GLU A 92 -16.89 7.15 -12.92
N ARG A 93 -18.20 6.94 -13.12
CA ARG A 93 -19.08 7.94 -13.76
C ARG A 93 -19.51 9.05 -12.79
N ALA A 94 -19.55 8.75 -11.51
CA ALA A 94 -19.99 9.71 -10.49
C ALA A 94 -18.95 10.84 -10.32
N ASN A 95 -19.42 12.08 -10.46
CA ASN A 95 -18.57 13.28 -10.29
C ASN A 95 -18.76 13.94 -8.90
N LEU A 96 -19.10 13.14 -7.89
CA LEU A 96 -19.50 13.63 -6.56
C LEU A 96 -18.46 14.55 -5.90
N HIS A 97 -17.19 14.26 -6.08
CA HIS A 97 -16.07 14.98 -5.45
C HIS A 97 -15.25 15.83 -6.42
N ARG A 98 -15.71 15.99 -7.67
CA ARG A 98 -14.98 16.82 -8.66
C ARG A 98 -15.23 18.32 -8.51
N ASN A 99 -16.35 18.72 -7.92
CA ASN A 99 -16.70 20.12 -7.71
C ASN A 99 -16.66 20.46 -6.22
N ALA A 100 -15.84 21.43 -5.85
CA ALA A 100 -15.69 21.93 -4.48
C ALA A 100 -17.01 22.35 -3.82
N GLY A 101 -17.91 22.97 -4.60
CA GLY A 101 -19.21 23.44 -4.13
C GLY A 101 -20.20 22.32 -3.76
N ARG A 102 -19.94 21.07 -4.17
CA ARG A 102 -20.82 19.91 -3.90
C ARG A 102 -20.27 19.00 -2.80
N ILE A 103 -19.08 19.32 -2.23
CA ILE A 103 -18.46 18.49 -1.21
C ILE A 103 -19.15 18.70 0.14
N LEU A 104 -19.74 17.63 0.66
CA LEU A 104 -20.27 17.64 2.03
C LEU A 104 -19.10 17.72 3.02
N GLY A 105 -19.21 18.63 4.02
CA GLY A 105 -18.15 18.83 4.99
C GLY A 105 -17.02 19.77 4.53
N ALA A 106 -17.17 20.48 3.39
CA ALA A 106 -16.17 21.42 2.87
C ALA A 106 -15.69 22.44 3.90
N ARG A 107 -16.58 22.93 4.78
CA ARG A 107 -16.22 23.88 5.86
C ARG A 107 -15.25 23.27 6.86
N GLY A 108 -15.50 22.01 7.28
CA GLY A 108 -14.61 21.28 8.19
C GLY A 108 -13.23 21.05 7.58
N PHE A 109 -13.19 20.67 6.31
CA PHE A 109 -11.93 20.48 5.60
C PHE A 109 -11.13 21.80 5.47
N ARG A 110 -11.78 22.90 5.07
CA ARG A 110 -11.14 24.23 5.04
C ARG A 110 -10.58 24.63 6.42
N LYS A 111 -11.32 24.37 7.51
CA LYS A 111 -10.83 24.62 8.87
C LYS A 111 -9.57 23.78 9.17
N THR A 112 -9.53 22.51 8.74
CA THR A 112 -8.35 21.65 8.89
C THR A 112 -7.15 22.22 8.14
N VAL A 113 -7.32 22.67 6.91
CA VAL A 113 -6.25 23.29 6.11
C VAL A 113 -5.76 24.57 6.80
N LEU A 114 -6.65 25.48 7.17
CA LEU A 114 -6.32 26.74 7.85
C LEU A 114 -5.62 26.54 9.21
N SER A 115 -6.04 25.55 9.99
CA SER A 115 -5.45 25.30 11.31
C SER A 115 -4.08 24.62 11.27
N PHE A 116 -3.75 23.97 10.16
CA PHE A 116 -2.48 23.29 9.99
C PHE A 116 -1.49 24.11 9.15
N GLU A 117 -2.00 24.92 8.23
CA GLU A 117 -1.21 25.72 7.30
C GLU A 117 -0.17 24.86 6.56
N PRO A 118 -0.61 23.84 5.76
CA PRO A 118 0.31 22.95 5.09
C PRO A 118 1.08 23.66 3.97
N ASP A 119 2.34 23.29 3.80
CA ASP A 119 3.14 23.61 2.62
C ASP A 119 2.76 22.67 1.44
N VAL A 120 2.40 21.43 1.79
CA VAL A 120 2.00 20.38 0.83
C VAL A 120 0.70 19.72 1.28
N VAL A 121 -0.25 19.61 0.36
CA VAL A 121 -1.39 18.69 0.48
C VAL A 121 -1.08 17.46 -0.36
N PHE A 122 -0.95 16.31 0.29
CA PHE A 122 -0.55 15.04 -0.30
C PHE A 122 -1.73 14.07 -0.34
N SER A 123 -2.29 13.82 -1.51
CA SER A 123 -3.46 12.95 -1.68
C SER A 123 -3.06 11.53 -2.08
N VAL A 124 -3.52 10.55 -1.32
CA VAL A 124 -3.31 9.13 -1.62
C VAL A 124 -4.59 8.41 -2.06
N HIS A 125 -5.66 9.17 -2.39
CA HIS A 125 -6.95 8.61 -2.77
C HIS A 125 -7.56 9.31 -3.99
N ALA A 126 -7.99 8.56 -5.00
CA ALA A 126 -8.45 9.08 -6.28
C ALA A 126 -9.55 10.16 -6.17
N HIS A 127 -10.56 9.94 -5.35
CA HIS A 127 -11.69 10.87 -5.19
C HIS A 127 -11.36 12.18 -4.44
N LEU A 128 -10.14 12.33 -3.91
CA LEU A 128 -9.71 13.53 -3.19
C LEU A 128 -8.89 14.49 -4.06
N ASN A 129 -8.68 14.18 -5.33
CA ASN A 129 -7.72 14.89 -6.19
C ASN A 129 -8.28 16.13 -6.92
N HIS A 130 -9.59 16.35 -6.91
CA HIS A 130 -10.24 17.45 -7.63
C HIS A 130 -10.83 18.51 -6.68
N GLY A 131 -12.07 18.38 -6.28
CA GLY A 131 -12.75 19.39 -5.45
C GLY A 131 -12.07 19.63 -4.10
N TYR A 132 -11.42 18.63 -3.49
CA TYR A 132 -10.61 18.85 -2.27
C TYR A 132 -9.34 19.64 -2.55
N ARG A 133 -8.72 19.45 -3.75
CA ARG A 133 -7.65 20.35 -4.20
C ARG A 133 -8.14 21.79 -4.26
N ASP A 134 -9.25 22.04 -4.95
CA ASP A 134 -9.79 23.38 -5.09
C ASP A 134 -10.14 24.02 -3.74
N LEU A 135 -10.68 23.23 -2.80
CA LEU A 135 -10.94 23.68 -1.42
C LEU A 135 -9.63 24.07 -0.69
N ALA A 136 -8.57 23.28 -0.87
CA ALA A 136 -7.27 23.58 -0.26
C ALA A 136 -6.64 24.84 -0.86
N MET A 137 -6.68 24.97 -2.18
CA MET A 137 -6.16 26.16 -2.88
C MET A 137 -6.88 27.44 -2.46
N GLN A 138 -8.19 27.39 -2.25
CA GLN A 138 -9.02 28.53 -1.84
C GLN A 138 -8.96 28.85 -0.34
N ALA A 139 -8.45 27.94 0.47
CA ALA A 139 -8.45 28.11 1.91
C ALA A 139 -7.37 29.08 2.42
N MET A 140 -6.24 29.20 1.71
CA MET A 140 -5.06 29.94 2.17
C MET A 140 -4.66 31.05 1.20
N PRO A 141 -4.16 32.20 1.70
CA PRO A 141 -3.62 33.28 0.84
C PRO A 141 -2.42 32.81 0.01
N LYS A 142 -1.52 32.00 0.60
CA LYS A 142 -0.46 31.27 -0.10
C LYS A 142 -0.89 29.82 -0.22
N PRO A 143 -1.37 29.37 -1.40
CA PRO A 143 -1.86 28.01 -1.57
C PRO A 143 -0.75 26.97 -1.40
N PRO A 144 -1.03 25.81 -0.76
CA PRO A 144 -0.07 24.72 -0.65
C PRO A 144 0.22 24.07 -2.02
N ALA A 145 1.34 23.37 -2.13
CA ALA A 145 1.54 22.47 -3.27
C ALA A 145 0.56 21.27 -3.17
N PHE A 146 -0.07 20.88 -4.27
CA PHE A 146 -0.97 19.75 -4.30
C PHE A 146 -0.32 18.56 -5.03
N VAL A 147 -0.04 17.50 -4.30
CA VAL A 147 0.64 16.30 -4.80
C VAL A 147 -0.28 15.10 -4.75
N ILE A 148 -0.37 14.38 -5.85
CA ILE A 148 -1.15 13.14 -5.98
C ILE A 148 -0.19 11.96 -5.94
N TYR A 149 -0.37 11.03 -5.02
CA TYR A 149 0.30 9.73 -5.05
C TYR A 149 -0.70 8.64 -5.47
N CYS A 150 -0.52 8.14 -6.68
CA CYS A 150 -1.30 7.04 -7.21
C CYS A 150 -0.65 5.70 -6.84
N GLY A 151 -1.35 4.87 -6.12
CA GLY A 151 -0.82 3.56 -5.71
C GLY A 151 -1.18 2.41 -6.64
N GLU A 152 -1.76 2.70 -7.81
CA GLU A 152 -1.97 1.69 -8.85
C GLU A 152 -0.63 1.35 -9.52
N LEU A 153 -0.44 0.10 -9.92
CA LEU A 153 0.87 -0.37 -10.40
C LEU A 153 1.02 -0.33 -11.93
N ALA A 154 -0.08 -0.29 -12.67
CA ALA A 154 -0.06 -0.25 -14.12
C ALA A 154 -1.35 0.33 -14.70
N ASP A 155 -1.34 0.65 -15.98
CA ASP A 155 -2.53 1.04 -16.73
C ASP A 155 -3.49 -0.13 -16.94
N GLY A 156 -4.77 0.20 -17.18
CA GLY A 156 -5.82 -0.77 -17.51
C GLY A 156 -7.20 -0.34 -17.05
N PRO A 157 -8.20 -1.23 -17.17
CA PRO A 157 -9.60 -0.93 -16.85
C PRO A 157 -9.84 -0.49 -15.39
N GLY A 158 -8.95 -0.85 -14.48
CA GLY A 158 -9.02 -0.48 -13.07
C GLY A 158 -8.28 0.82 -12.71
N PHE A 159 -7.62 1.46 -13.67
CA PHE A 159 -6.97 2.75 -13.43
C PHE A 159 -8.02 3.87 -13.46
N SER A 160 -8.45 4.33 -12.29
CA SER A 160 -9.50 5.34 -12.17
C SER A 160 -9.10 6.67 -12.81
N ARG A 161 -10.02 7.26 -13.60
CA ARG A 161 -9.86 8.62 -14.15
C ARG A 161 -9.73 9.70 -13.08
N HIS A 162 -10.18 9.42 -11.86
CA HIS A 162 -10.11 10.35 -10.73
C HIS A 162 -8.70 10.52 -10.17
N TRP A 163 -7.73 9.66 -10.55
CA TRP A 163 -6.32 9.89 -10.28
C TRP A 163 -5.75 11.08 -11.05
N ILE A 164 -6.32 11.41 -12.22
CA ILE A 164 -5.76 12.39 -13.15
C ILE A 164 -6.36 13.78 -12.89
N ASN A 165 -5.50 14.67 -12.44
CA ASN A 165 -5.80 16.10 -12.33
C ASN A 165 -4.61 16.93 -12.82
N PRO A 166 -4.61 17.42 -14.09
CA PRO A 166 -3.51 18.19 -14.65
C PRO A 166 -3.23 19.52 -13.92
N ALA A 167 -4.15 19.98 -13.08
CA ALA A 167 -3.94 21.16 -12.24
C ALA A 167 -3.14 20.88 -10.95
N ALA A 168 -2.86 19.60 -10.63
CA ALA A 168 -1.96 19.26 -9.52
C ALA A 168 -0.51 19.66 -9.83
N ASP A 169 0.25 20.02 -8.80
CA ASP A 169 1.65 20.42 -8.95
C ASP A 169 2.55 19.22 -9.26
N LEU A 170 2.18 18.04 -8.76
CA LEU A 170 2.89 16.79 -9.04
C LEU A 170 1.95 15.59 -8.99
N PHE A 171 2.16 14.66 -9.92
CA PHE A 171 1.66 13.29 -9.86
C PHE A 171 2.80 12.33 -9.58
N VAL A 172 2.64 11.46 -8.61
CA VAL A 172 3.64 10.49 -8.17
C VAL A 172 3.12 9.07 -8.40
N GLY A 173 3.90 8.25 -9.09
CA GLY A 173 3.66 6.82 -9.27
C GLY A 173 4.74 5.98 -8.60
N PRO A 174 4.43 4.76 -8.11
CA PRO A 174 5.43 3.86 -7.54
C PRO A 174 6.36 3.26 -8.60
N VAL A 175 5.89 3.12 -9.83
CA VAL A 175 6.60 2.54 -10.97
C VAL A 175 6.40 3.39 -12.22
N GLU A 176 7.27 3.20 -13.22
CA GLU A 176 7.18 3.97 -14.46
C GLU A 176 5.86 3.75 -15.20
N GLU A 177 5.33 2.53 -15.18
CA GLU A 177 4.05 2.19 -15.79
C GLU A 177 2.88 3.03 -15.25
N THR A 178 2.91 3.38 -13.96
CA THR A 178 1.92 4.29 -13.36
C THR A 178 2.08 5.72 -13.89
N CYS A 179 3.32 6.18 -14.05
CA CYS A 179 3.61 7.50 -14.59
C CYS A 179 3.25 7.59 -16.08
N GLU A 180 3.55 6.55 -16.86
CA GLU A 180 3.15 6.44 -18.29
C GLU A 180 1.62 6.47 -18.42
N ALA A 181 0.90 5.70 -17.58
CA ALA A 181 -0.56 5.71 -17.56
C ALA A 181 -1.13 7.12 -17.26
N ALA A 182 -0.50 7.86 -16.36
CA ALA A 182 -0.91 9.22 -16.03
C ALA A 182 -0.65 10.20 -17.18
N ARG A 183 0.53 10.14 -17.81
CA ARG A 183 0.88 10.96 -18.98
C ARG A 183 -0.06 10.69 -20.16
N GLY A 184 -0.32 9.40 -20.44
CA GLY A 184 -1.26 9.00 -21.49
C GLY A 184 -2.70 9.47 -21.26
N ARG A 185 -3.04 9.87 -20.03
CA ARG A 185 -4.35 10.42 -19.63
C ARG A 185 -4.34 11.94 -19.40
N GLY A 186 -3.27 12.63 -19.77
CA GLY A 186 -3.18 14.08 -19.80
C GLY A 186 -2.46 14.72 -18.60
N MET A 187 -1.74 13.96 -17.76
CA MET A 187 -0.80 14.57 -16.82
C MET A 187 0.41 15.12 -17.58
N PRO A 188 0.86 16.36 -17.31
CA PRO A 188 2.08 16.89 -17.89
C PRO A 188 3.31 16.06 -17.53
N ALA A 189 4.22 15.84 -18.48
CA ALA A 189 5.39 15.00 -18.27
C ALA A 189 6.35 15.55 -17.20
N ASP A 190 6.54 16.86 -17.15
CA ASP A 190 7.32 17.60 -16.16
C ASP A 190 6.72 17.58 -14.76
N ARG A 191 5.43 17.21 -14.63
CA ARG A 191 4.70 17.05 -13.39
C ARG A 191 4.40 15.59 -13.04
N THR A 192 5.15 14.65 -13.61
CA THR A 192 5.08 13.23 -13.22
C THR A 192 6.40 12.78 -12.63
N PHE A 193 6.35 12.00 -11.55
CA PHE A 193 7.53 11.55 -10.84
C PHE A 193 7.39 10.10 -10.39
N ARG A 194 8.39 9.26 -10.67
CA ARG A 194 8.49 7.90 -10.16
C ARG A 194 9.25 7.91 -8.84
N SER A 195 8.57 7.57 -7.75
CA SER A 195 9.15 7.61 -6.40
C SER A 195 9.66 6.27 -5.87
N GLY A 196 9.34 5.17 -6.54
CA GLY A 196 9.36 3.86 -5.87
C GLY A 196 8.13 3.64 -5.00
N PHE A 197 8.07 2.49 -4.32
CA PHE A 197 6.92 2.10 -3.52
C PHE A 197 6.89 2.82 -2.16
N LEU A 198 5.79 3.50 -1.87
CA LEU A 198 5.57 4.14 -0.57
C LEU A 198 5.10 3.09 0.46
N LEU A 199 6.06 2.33 0.98
CA LEU A 199 5.91 1.36 2.06
C LEU A 199 6.64 1.86 3.32
N ARG A 200 6.31 1.26 4.46
CA ARG A 200 6.91 1.61 5.76
C ARG A 200 8.43 1.31 5.77
N PRO A 201 9.24 2.04 6.55
CA PRO A 201 10.69 1.88 6.57
C PRO A 201 11.18 0.43 6.74
N SER A 202 10.48 -0.37 7.56
CA SER A 202 10.85 -1.79 7.81
C SER A 202 10.94 -2.65 6.55
N PHE A 203 10.27 -2.27 5.46
CA PHE A 203 10.37 -3.00 4.19
C PHE A 203 11.70 -2.73 3.46
N PHE A 204 12.38 -1.65 3.79
CA PHE A 204 13.64 -1.22 3.17
C PHE A 204 14.86 -1.48 4.08
N HIS A 205 14.68 -1.39 5.39
CA HIS A 205 15.71 -1.70 6.36
C HIS A 205 15.83 -3.22 6.49
N LYS A 206 16.94 -3.76 5.96
CA LYS A 206 17.23 -5.20 6.01
C LYS A 206 18.26 -5.48 7.09
N LEU A 207 18.02 -6.51 7.88
CA LEU A 207 19.06 -7.13 8.68
C LEU A 207 20.00 -7.93 7.77
N PRO A 208 21.22 -8.30 8.23
CA PRO A 208 22.00 -9.31 7.55
C PRO A 208 21.15 -10.57 7.31
N PRO A 209 21.26 -11.24 6.13
CA PRO A 209 20.35 -12.33 5.77
C PRO A 209 20.24 -13.45 6.82
N ASP A 210 21.35 -13.87 7.41
CA ASP A 210 21.37 -14.92 8.42
C ASP A 210 20.71 -14.49 9.72
N ASP A 211 20.84 -13.21 10.10
CA ASP A 211 20.21 -12.64 11.30
C ASP A 211 18.68 -12.54 11.09
N GLU A 212 18.26 -12.13 9.89
CA GLU A 212 16.85 -11.99 9.56
C GLU A 212 16.15 -13.35 9.49
N ALA A 213 16.74 -14.32 8.80
CA ALA A 213 16.24 -15.69 8.75
C ALA A 213 16.16 -16.30 10.16
N SER A 214 17.20 -16.12 10.99
CA SER A 214 17.24 -16.58 12.38
C SER A 214 16.19 -15.87 13.23
N PHE A 215 15.95 -14.57 13.04
CA PHE A 215 14.89 -13.82 13.73
C PHE A 215 13.51 -14.41 13.43
N VAL A 216 13.18 -14.58 12.15
CA VAL A 216 11.90 -15.12 11.70
C VAL A 216 11.66 -16.51 12.24
N ARG A 217 12.67 -17.38 12.16
CA ARG A 217 12.58 -18.77 12.62
C ARG A 217 12.38 -18.87 14.14
N ARG A 218 13.16 -18.12 14.92
CA ARG A 218 12.99 -18.09 16.39
C ARG A 218 11.65 -17.51 16.80
N LYS A 219 11.21 -16.44 16.16
CA LYS A 219 9.96 -15.74 16.52
C LYS A 219 8.73 -16.61 16.38
N TRP A 220 8.68 -17.45 15.35
CA TRP A 220 7.52 -18.29 15.06
C TRP A 220 7.79 -19.79 15.18
N ASP A 221 8.91 -20.18 15.79
CA ASP A 221 9.29 -21.55 16.01
C ASP A 221 9.25 -22.37 14.71
N LEU A 222 10.00 -21.93 13.71
CA LEU A 222 10.06 -22.53 12.37
C LEU A 222 11.30 -23.40 12.21
N ASP A 223 11.13 -24.55 11.56
CA ASP A 223 12.22 -25.44 11.17
C ASP A 223 13.03 -24.80 10.00
N PRO A 224 14.36 -24.67 10.13
CA PRO A 224 15.20 -24.11 9.10
C PRO A 224 15.24 -24.92 7.78
N TRP A 225 14.90 -26.17 7.83
CA TRP A 225 14.99 -27.09 6.69
C TRP A 225 13.68 -27.29 5.94
N LEU A 226 12.58 -26.79 6.48
CA LEU A 226 11.29 -26.87 5.83
C LEU A 226 10.96 -25.57 5.09
N PRO A 227 10.39 -25.69 3.88
CA PRO A 227 9.98 -24.50 3.12
C PRO A 227 8.80 -23.79 3.80
N LEU A 228 8.76 -22.46 3.65
CA LEU A 228 7.79 -21.56 4.28
C LEU A 228 6.79 -20.99 3.28
N LEU A 229 5.53 -21.35 3.45
CA LEU A 229 4.39 -20.72 2.76
C LEU A 229 3.73 -19.67 3.66
N VAL A 230 3.63 -18.44 3.18
CA VAL A 230 2.85 -17.39 3.83
C VAL A 230 1.50 -17.25 3.13
N LEU A 231 0.41 -17.34 3.88
CA LEU A 231 -0.94 -17.09 3.41
C LEU A 231 -1.34 -15.66 3.77
N GLY A 232 -1.36 -14.79 2.77
CA GLY A 232 -1.70 -13.38 2.94
C GLY A 232 -3.21 -13.14 2.92
N THR A 233 -3.66 -12.15 3.69
CA THR A 233 -5.05 -11.76 3.74
C THR A 233 -5.22 -10.30 3.38
N GLY A 234 -5.32 -9.60 2.64
CA GLY A 234 -5.51 -8.14 2.48
C GLY A 234 -6.18 -7.51 3.71
N ALA A 235 -6.23 -6.20 3.74
CA ALA A 235 -6.72 -5.42 4.87
C ALA A 235 -8.14 -5.78 5.35
N ASN A 236 -8.95 -6.38 4.49
CA ASN A 236 -10.33 -6.76 4.79
C ASN A 236 -10.49 -8.17 5.41
N GLY A 237 -9.40 -8.90 5.64
CA GLY A 237 -9.42 -10.22 6.28
C GLY A 237 -10.12 -11.31 5.45
N VAL A 238 -10.34 -11.08 4.16
CA VAL A 238 -10.92 -12.09 3.26
C VAL A 238 -9.82 -13.07 2.84
N ASN A 239 -9.98 -14.34 3.19
CA ASN A 239 -8.99 -15.36 2.90
C ASN A 239 -9.60 -16.74 2.63
N ARG A 240 -8.79 -17.63 2.09
CA ARG A 240 -9.11 -19.04 1.82
C ARG A 240 -8.21 -19.98 2.63
N HIS A 241 -7.59 -19.48 3.68
CA HIS A 241 -6.54 -20.15 4.45
C HIS A 241 -6.93 -21.54 4.92
N LEU A 242 -8.14 -21.70 5.47
CA LEU A 242 -8.63 -23.00 5.95
C LEU A 242 -8.67 -24.05 4.82
N LYS A 243 -9.07 -23.66 3.60
CA LYS A 243 -9.13 -24.58 2.45
C LYS A 243 -7.71 -24.98 1.98
N VAL A 244 -6.80 -24.01 1.95
CA VAL A 244 -5.38 -24.26 1.63
C VAL A 244 -4.76 -25.20 2.64
N THR A 245 -4.86 -24.87 3.95
CA THR A 245 -4.23 -25.64 5.03
C THR A 245 -4.76 -27.07 5.12
N ARG A 246 -6.08 -27.27 5.00
CA ARG A 246 -6.68 -28.61 4.97
C ARG A 246 -6.16 -29.46 3.81
N SER A 247 -5.89 -28.83 2.65
CA SER A 247 -5.33 -29.53 1.50
C SER A 247 -3.89 -29.98 1.74
N PHE A 248 -3.06 -29.16 2.39
CA PHE A 248 -1.70 -29.58 2.79
C PHE A 248 -1.75 -30.76 3.76
N LEU A 249 -2.59 -30.68 4.81
CA LEU A 249 -2.78 -31.77 5.77
C LEU A 249 -3.24 -33.07 5.11
N ALA A 250 -4.24 -32.99 4.22
CA ALA A 250 -4.78 -34.16 3.52
C ALA A 250 -3.78 -34.80 2.56
N LYS A 251 -2.78 -34.07 2.08
CA LYS A 251 -1.75 -34.56 1.18
C LYS A 251 -0.45 -34.96 1.86
N SER A 252 -0.40 -34.83 3.19
CA SER A 252 0.78 -35.15 4.02
C SER A 252 2.08 -34.56 3.47
N LYS A 253 2.03 -33.31 2.96
CA LYS A 253 3.19 -32.61 2.42
C LYS A 253 3.99 -31.97 3.55
N PRO A 254 5.30 -32.19 3.61
CA PRO A 254 6.14 -31.47 4.56
C PRO A 254 6.19 -29.98 4.20
N GLY A 255 6.21 -29.13 5.21
CA GLY A 255 6.28 -27.69 5.01
C GLY A 255 5.74 -26.92 6.20
N GLN A 256 5.93 -25.63 6.17
CA GLN A 256 5.48 -24.71 7.19
C GLN A 256 4.56 -23.66 6.60
N VAL A 257 3.48 -23.36 7.30
CA VAL A 257 2.49 -22.37 6.88
C VAL A 257 2.33 -21.33 7.97
N ILE A 258 2.54 -20.07 7.62
CA ILE A 258 2.10 -18.92 8.40
C ILE A 258 0.86 -18.34 7.73
N ALA A 259 -0.28 -18.40 8.43
CA ALA A 259 -1.55 -17.88 7.93
C ALA A 259 -1.88 -16.54 8.59
N LEU A 260 -1.82 -15.47 7.81
CA LEU A 260 -2.15 -14.11 8.28
C LEU A 260 -3.66 -13.91 8.25
N CYS A 261 -4.31 -13.88 9.38
CA CYS A 261 -5.77 -13.78 9.50
C CYS A 261 -6.28 -12.32 9.54
N GLY A 262 -5.38 -11.35 9.78
CA GLY A 262 -5.76 -9.95 9.92
C GLY A 262 -6.73 -9.75 11.07
N SER A 263 -7.86 -9.09 10.84
CA SER A 263 -8.93 -8.88 11.83
C SER A 263 -10.02 -9.97 11.81
N ASN A 264 -9.73 -11.13 11.22
CA ASN A 264 -10.69 -12.23 11.11
C ASN A 264 -10.47 -13.27 12.23
N ASP A 265 -10.98 -12.98 13.43
CA ASP A 265 -10.84 -13.84 14.62
C ASP A 265 -11.45 -15.25 14.43
N ARG A 266 -12.47 -15.36 13.56
CA ARG A 266 -13.05 -16.67 13.26
C ARG A 266 -12.04 -17.52 12.48
N ALA A 267 -11.42 -16.96 11.44
CA ALA A 267 -10.41 -17.67 10.65
C ALA A 267 -9.21 -18.07 11.53
N LEU A 268 -8.81 -17.19 12.46
CA LEU A 268 -7.74 -17.47 13.44
C LEU A 268 -8.08 -18.73 14.25
N ARG A 269 -9.24 -18.74 14.93
CA ARG A 269 -9.68 -19.89 15.75
C ARG A 269 -9.86 -21.17 14.93
N ASP A 270 -10.45 -21.07 13.73
CA ASP A 270 -10.69 -22.24 12.87
C ASP A 270 -9.37 -22.88 12.41
N LEU A 271 -8.32 -22.09 12.23
CA LEU A 271 -6.99 -22.57 11.85
C LEU A 271 -6.21 -23.14 13.06
N GLU A 272 -6.29 -22.49 14.22
CA GLU A 272 -5.67 -22.98 15.47
C GLU A 272 -6.24 -24.32 15.90
N ALA A 273 -7.50 -24.59 15.57
CA ALA A 273 -8.16 -25.87 15.88
C ALA A 273 -7.74 -27.03 14.93
N LEU A 274 -6.96 -26.75 13.88
CA LEU A 274 -6.50 -27.81 12.98
C LEU A 274 -5.38 -28.64 13.62
N PRO A 275 -5.37 -29.97 13.40
CA PRO A 275 -4.30 -30.83 13.90
C PRO A 275 -2.96 -30.44 13.29
N GLN A 276 -1.93 -30.45 14.10
CA GLN A 276 -0.54 -30.44 13.64
C GLN A 276 -0.19 -31.85 13.19
N GLY A 277 0.43 -31.98 12.01
CA GLY A 277 0.68 -33.29 11.41
C GLY A 277 2.17 -33.58 11.19
N HIS A 278 2.53 -34.82 10.84
CA HIS A 278 3.89 -35.24 10.57
C HIS A 278 4.57 -34.38 9.48
N GLY A 279 5.60 -33.61 9.88
CA GLY A 279 6.34 -32.74 8.98
C GLY A 279 5.60 -31.48 8.50
N PHE A 280 4.40 -31.22 9.02
CA PHE A 280 3.64 -30.01 8.70
C PHE A 280 3.40 -29.17 9.96
N SER A 281 3.76 -27.90 9.92
CA SER A 281 3.46 -26.93 10.96
C SER A 281 2.63 -25.76 10.46
N LEU A 282 1.70 -25.31 11.28
CA LEU A 282 0.83 -24.17 11.02
C LEU A 282 0.93 -23.16 12.16
N ARG A 283 1.11 -21.89 11.81
CA ARG A 283 0.94 -20.76 12.72
C ARG A 283 -0.10 -19.81 12.15
N ALA A 284 -1.23 -19.68 12.80
CA ALA A 284 -2.22 -18.66 12.48
C ALA A 284 -1.87 -17.37 13.25
N LEU A 285 -1.85 -16.23 12.56
CA LEU A 285 -1.47 -14.95 13.15
C LEU A 285 -2.57 -13.91 12.92
N PRO A 286 -2.86 -13.07 13.90
CA PRO A 286 -3.70 -11.89 13.72
C PRO A 286 -2.98 -10.85 12.85
N THR A 287 -3.41 -9.61 12.87
CA THR A 287 -2.68 -8.50 12.23
C THR A 287 -1.30 -8.32 12.86
N ILE A 288 -0.25 -8.42 12.05
CA ILE A 288 1.13 -8.16 12.47
C ILE A 288 1.64 -6.81 11.97
N GLY A 289 2.63 -6.26 12.66
CA GLY A 289 3.27 -5.00 12.29
C GLY A 289 4.20 -5.14 11.08
N ALA A 290 4.63 -3.99 10.48
CA ALA A 290 5.57 -4.00 9.36
C ALA A 290 6.95 -4.54 9.76
N ALA A 291 7.37 -4.30 10.99
CA ALA A 291 8.63 -4.81 11.52
C ALA A 291 8.70 -6.35 11.52
N ASP A 292 7.55 -7.00 11.59
CA ASP A 292 7.43 -8.45 11.52
C ASP A 292 7.10 -8.93 10.10
N MET A 293 6.23 -8.18 9.40
CA MET A 293 5.80 -8.53 8.05
C MET A 293 6.96 -8.54 7.05
N ALA A 294 7.82 -7.54 7.08
CA ALA A 294 8.90 -7.41 6.11
C ALA A 294 9.90 -8.58 6.18
N PRO A 295 10.48 -8.94 7.36
CA PRO A 295 11.35 -10.10 7.46
C PRO A 295 10.61 -11.41 7.17
N LEU A 296 9.33 -11.55 7.56
CA LEU A 296 8.53 -12.73 7.24
C LEU A 296 8.39 -12.93 5.73
N LEU A 297 8.10 -11.87 4.98
CA LEU A 297 7.98 -11.93 3.52
C LEU A 297 9.32 -12.26 2.86
N ARG A 298 10.43 -11.70 3.34
CA ARG A 298 11.76 -12.02 2.80
C ARG A 298 12.18 -13.47 3.08
N ALA A 299 11.75 -14.03 4.19
CA ALA A 299 12.01 -15.43 4.55
C ALA A 299 11.07 -16.43 3.87
N ALA A 300 9.96 -15.98 3.28
CA ALA A 300 8.97 -16.85 2.66
C ALA A 300 9.44 -17.39 1.31
N ASP A 301 9.33 -18.71 1.11
CA ASP A 301 9.55 -19.34 -0.19
C ASP A 301 8.41 -19.05 -1.17
N LEU A 302 7.21 -18.81 -0.66
CA LEU A 302 6.03 -18.44 -1.43
C LEU A 302 5.03 -17.64 -0.60
N LEU A 303 4.51 -16.56 -1.19
CA LEU A 303 3.35 -15.83 -0.68
C LEU A 303 2.11 -16.16 -1.51
N TYR A 304 1.08 -16.74 -0.90
CA TYR A 304 -0.24 -16.91 -1.52
C TYR A 304 -1.17 -15.80 -1.06
N ALA A 305 -1.57 -14.94 -1.97
CA ALA A 305 -2.44 -13.81 -1.66
C ALA A 305 -3.19 -13.30 -2.90
N ARG A 306 -4.24 -12.50 -2.69
CA ARG A 306 -4.90 -11.78 -3.77
C ARG A 306 -3.93 -10.78 -4.44
N PRO A 307 -4.12 -10.49 -5.74
CA PRO A 307 -3.26 -9.56 -6.49
C PRO A 307 -3.55 -8.08 -6.15
N GLY A 308 -3.68 -7.74 -4.87
CA GLY A 308 -3.86 -6.37 -4.41
C GLY A 308 -2.56 -5.55 -4.52
N ALA A 309 -2.65 -4.27 -4.92
CA ALA A 309 -1.48 -3.42 -5.14
C ALA A 309 -0.57 -3.29 -3.91
N GLY A 310 -1.14 -3.24 -2.69
CA GLY A 310 -0.36 -3.18 -1.45
C GLY A 310 0.49 -4.43 -1.24
N THR A 311 -0.15 -5.60 -1.26
CA THR A 311 0.54 -6.89 -1.06
C THR A 311 1.56 -7.18 -2.18
N ALA A 312 1.20 -6.87 -3.44
CA ALA A 312 2.14 -7.00 -4.55
C ALA A 312 3.35 -6.07 -4.39
N SER A 313 3.16 -4.83 -3.93
CA SER A 313 4.26 -3.90 -3.64
C SER A 313 5.17 -4.41 -2.53
N GLU A 314 4.59 -4.92 -1.44
CA GLU A 314 5.35 -5.52 -0.32
C GLU A 314 6.17 -6.72 -0.79
N ALA A 315 5.57 -7.62 -1.56
CA ALA A 315 6.26 -8.78 -2.12
C ALA A 315 7.37 -8.39 -3.10
N ILE A 316 7.14 -7.38 -3.96
CA ILE A 316 8.16 -6.86 -4.89
C ILE A 316 9.38 -6.35 -4.11
N VAL A 317 9.16 -5.50 -3.11
CA VAL A 317 10.25 -4.90 -2.32
C VAL A 317 10.99 -5.95 -1.50
N CYS A 318 10.29 -6.95 -0.99
CA CYS A 318 10.90 -8.07 -0.25
C CYS A 318 11.57 -9.12 -1.15
N GLY A 319 11.31 -9.11 -2.46
CA GLY A 319 11.77 -10.16 -3.38
C GLY A 319 11.04 -11.49 -3.17
N THR A 320 9.83 -11.46 -2.59
CA THR A 320 9.06 -12.66 -2.26
C THR A 320 8.34 -13.21 -3.49
N PRO A 321 8.52 -14.50 -3.84
CA PRO A 321 7.72 -15.13 -4.88
C PRO A 321 6.22 -15.13 -4.55
N MET A 322 5.35 -14.86 -5.53
CA MET A 322 3.90 -14.83 -5.31
C MET A 322 3.16 -15.87 -6.16
N LEU A 323 2.16 -16.48 -5.53
CA LEU A 323 1.06 -17.19 -6.18
C LEU A 323 -0.23 -16.42 -5.91
N PHE A 324 -0.90 -15.98 -6.97
CA PHE A 324 -2.05 -15.10 -6.85
C PHE A 324 -3.37 -15.87 -6.67
N ASP A 325 -4.09 -15.60 -5.58
CA ASP A 325 -5.44 -16.09 -5.36
C ASP A 325 -6.44 -15.38 -6.26
N VAL A 326 -6.97 -16.10 -7.24
CA VAL A 326 -8.02 -15.64 -8.15
C VAL A 326 -9.33 -16.40 -7.99
N SER A 327 -9.43 -17.26 -6.97
CA SER A 327 -10.58 -18.13 -6.70
C SER A 327 -11.91 -17.40 -6.47
N GLY A 328 -11.86 -16.14 -6.04
CA GLY A 328 -13.03 -15.27 -5.88
C GLY A 328 -13.33 -14.37 -7.07
N GLY A 329 -12.61 -14.56 -8.19
CA GLY A 329 -12.59 -13.64 -9.33
C GLY A 329 -11.60 -12.48 -9.10
N ILE A 330 -11.32 -11.73 -10.16
CA ILE A 330 -10.34 -10.63 -10.18
C ILE A 330 -11.08 -9.30 -10.33
N MET A 331 -10.68 -8.31 -9.55
CA MET A 331 -11.13 -6.93 -9.73
C MET A 331 -10.36 -6.27 -10.89
N PRO A 332 -10.92 -5.26 -11.59
CA PRO A 332 -10.24 -4.60 -12.70
C PRO A 332 -8.83 -4.08 -12.36
N GLN A 333 -8.65 -3.45 -11.18
CA GLN A 333 -7.35 -2.97 -10.71
C GLN A 333 -6.37 -4.11 -10.36
N GLU A 334 -6.87 -5.26 -9.92
CA GLU A 334 -6.04 -6.44 -9.63
C GLU A 334 -5.46 -7.06 -10.90
N GLN A 335 -6.19 -6.98 -12.03
CA GLN A 335 -5.67 -7.42 -13.32
C GLN A 335 -4.42 -6.62 -13.76
N ASN A 336 -4.41 -5.32 -13.47
CA ASN A 336 -3.26 -4.48 -13.77
C ASN A 336 -2.01 -4.92 -12.99
N ASN A 337 -2.18 -5.34 -11.74
CA ASN A 337 -1.09 -5.84 -10.90
C ASN A 337 -0.52 -7.17 -11.42
N LEU A 338 -1.37 -8.09 -11.90
CA LEU A 338 -0.94 -9.31 -12.56
C LEU A 338 -0.16 -9.02 -13.84
N ASN A 339 -0.60 -8.06 -14.63
CA ASN A 339 0.07 -7.65 -15.86
C ASN A 339 1.48 -7.09 -15.58
N LEU A 340 1.62 -6.23 -14.55
CA LEU A 340 2.92 -5.74 -14.12
C LEU A 340 3.82 -6.88 -13.65
N TRP A 341 3.29 -7.79 -12.82
CA TRP A 341 4.06 -8.94 -12.32
C TRP A 341 4.58 -9.79 -13.47
N LYS A 342 3.70 -10.13 -14.41
CA LYS A 342 4.07 -10.88 -15.62
C LYS A 342 5.14 -10.16 -16.46
N LYS A 343 5.01 -8.84 -16.64
CA LYS A 343 5.99 -8.02 -17.36
C LYS A 343 7.39 -8.12 -16.70
N ARG A 344 7.45 -8.11 -15.37
CA ARG A 344 8.71 -8.12 -14.62
C ARG A 344 9.36 -9.48 -14.45
N THR A 345 8.55 -10.54 -14.32
CA THR A 345 9.03 -11.90 -14.00
C THR A 345 8.89 -12.89 -15.14
N GLY A 346 8.21 -12.50 -16.22
CA GLY A 346 7.83 -13.38 -17.33
C GLY A 346 6.62 -14.27 -17.01
N LEU A 347 6.17 -14.35 -15.75
CA LEU A 347 5.08 -15.21 -15.31
C LEU A 347 4.34 -14.58 -14.14
N ALA A 348 3.00 -14.59 -14.18
CA ALA A 348 2.14 -14.27 -13.01
C ALA A 348 1.32 -15.53 -12.67
N PRO A 349 1.84 -16.41 -11.80
CA PRO A 349 1.15 -17.64 -11.46
C PRO A 349 -0.12 -17.36 -10.69
N THR A 350 -1.24 -17.91 -11.13
CA THR A 350 -2.56 -17.77 -10.51
C THR A 350 -3.09 -19.12 -10.05
N CYS A 351 -3.89 -19.11 -9.00
CA CYS A 351 -4.55 -20.29 -8.46
C CYS A 351 -6.06 -20.02 -8.32
N GLU A 352 -6.87 -20.76 -9.08
CA GLU A 352 -8.34 -20.68 -9.03
C GLU A 352 -8.93 -21.55 -7.92
N ASN A 353 -8.26 -22.66 -7.60
CA ASN A 353 -8.69 -23.57 -6.55
C ASN A 353 -7.70 -23.58 -5.37
N PRO A 354 -8.01 -22.94 -4.23
CA PRO A 354 -7.13 -22.90 -3.08
C PRO A 354 -6.66 -24.27 -2.56
N ALA A 355 -7.39 -25.35 -2.85
CA ALA A 355 -6.97 -26.70 -2.49
C ALA A 355 -5.76 -27.22 -3.30
N GLU A 356 -5.39 -26.52 -4.37
CA GLU A 356 -4.27 -26.91 -5.26
C GLU A 356 -2.98 -26.12 -4.98
N VAL A 357 -2.98 -25.19 -4.01
CA VAL A 357 -1.80 -24.37 -3.65
C VAL A 357 -0.58 -25.24 -3.35
N HIS A 358 -0.76 -26.42 -2.75
CA HIS A 358 0.32 -27.37 -2.47
C HIS A 358 1.08 -27.83 -3.73
N GLN A 359 0.48 -27.79 -4.91
CA GLN A 359 1.13 -28.15 -6.16
C GLN A 359 2.08 -27.06 -6.67
N TYR A 360 1.70 -25.79 -6.43
CA TYR A 360 2.49 -24.63 -6.82
C TYR A 360 3.64 -24.38 -5.85
N PHE A 361 3.46 -24.74 -4.57
CA PHE A 361 4.47 -24.57 -3.55
C PHE A 361 5.77 -25.32 -3.89
N ALA A 362 5.68 -26.55 -4.39
CA ALA A 362 6.83 -27.35 -4.80
C ALA A 362 7.52 -26.82 -6.07
N LYS A 363 6.80 -26.07 -6.93
CA LYS A 363 7.33 -25.53 -8.19
C LYS A 363 7.97 -24.16 -8.04
N GLY A 364 7.62 -23.41 -6.96
CA GLY A 364 8.05 -22.04 -6.74
C GLY A 364 7.55 -21.04 -7.79
N ALA A 365 7.31 -19.81 -7.39
CA ALA A 365 7.16 -18.68 -8.31
C ALA A 365 8.51 -17.97 -8.46
N ARG A 366 8.71 -17.26 -9.58
CA ARG A 366 9.94 -16.48 -9.77
C ARG A 366 9.88 -15.21 -8.90
N PRO A 367 10.93 -14.91 -8.15
CA PRO A 367 10.99 -13.66 -7.40
C PRO A 367 11.07 -12.45 -8.33
N VAL A 368 10.57 -11.31 -7.89
CA VAL A 368 10.71 -10.04 -8.59
C VAL A 368 11.93 -9.31 -8.04
N ALA A 369 12.84 -8.93 -8.93
CA ALA A 369 13.94 -8.05 -8.55
C ALA A 369 13.42 -6.62 -8.33
N TYR A 370 13.87 -5.96 -7.27
CA TYR A 370 13.62 -4.56 -6.98
C TYR A 370 14.95 -3.83 -6.72
N ALA A 371 15.08 -2.62 -7.30
CA ALA A 371 16.25 -1.80 -7.05
C ALA A 371 16.20 -1.25 -5.61
N SER A 372 17.19 -1.58 -4.81
CA SER A 372 17.24 -1.24 -3.39
C SER A 372 17.48 0.24 -3.08
N ASP A 373 17.86 1.03 -4.07
CA ASP A 373 18.14 2.47 -3.98
C ASP A 373 16.87 3.35 -4.10
N GLU A 374 15.74 2.78 -4.52
CA GLU A 374 14.48 3.51 -4.67
C GLU A 374 13.68 3.56 -3.36
N THR A 375 14.22 4.21 -2.36
CA THR A 375 13.53 4.41 -1.08
C THR A 375 12.57 5.60 -1.14
N PRO A 376 11.52 5.67 -0.28
CA PRO A 376 10.64 6.82 -0.17
C PRO A 376 11.33 8.14 0.25
N LEU A 377 12.60 8.15 0.62
CA LEU A 377 13.37 9.38 0.84
C LEU A 377 13.38 10.26 -0.41
N ARG A 378 13.51 9.68 -1.60
CA ARG A 378 13.41 10.41 -2.88
C ARG A 378 12.09 11.17 -3.04
N LEU A 379 11.00 10.62 -2.49
CA LEU A 379 9.72 11.33 -2.46
C LEU A 379 9.79 12.54 -1.54
N LEU A 380 10.35 12.39 -0.33
CA LEU A 380 10.53 13.52 0.60
C LEU A 380 11.43 14.60 0.00
N GLU A 381 12.54 14.24 -0.62
CA GLU A 381 13.41 15.18 -1.37
C GLU A 381 12.62 15.96 -2.42
N LYS A 382 11.79 15.25 -3.20
CA LYS A 382 10.96 15.90 -4.23
C LYS A 382 9.92 16.86 -3.63
N LEU A 383 9.31 16.49 -2.48
CA LEU A 383 8.36 17.36 -1.79
C LEU A 383 9.04 18.63 -1.24
N HIS A 384 10.21 18.53 -0.65
CA HIS A 384 11.02 19.68 -0.22
C HIS A 384 11.40 20.58 -1.42
N SER A 385 11.86 19.97 -2.51
CA SER A 385 12.21 20.69 -3.75
C SER A 385 11.06 21.51 -4.32
N ILE A 386 9.84 20.95 -4.38
CA ILE A 386 8.66 21.65 -4.90
C ILE A 386 8.32 22.88 -4.06
N VAL A 387 8.45 22.80 -2.75
CA VAL A 387 8.15 23.93 -1.85
C VAL A 387 9.22 25.00 -1.96
N ALA A 388 10.49 24.60 -2.09
CA ALA A 388 11.60 25.55 -2.23
C ALA A 388 11.57 26.36 -3.54
N THR A 389 10.89 25.85 -4.58
CA THR A 389 10.76 26.52 -5.89
C THR A 389 9.49 27.36 -6.04
N ARG A 390 8.64 27.45 -5.05
CA ARG A 390 7.39 28.25 -4.99
C ARG A 390 7.53 29.51 -4.14
#